data_cfd359f9159a3bf5f466e59f7b6336bc
#
_entry.id   cfd359f9159a3bf5f466e59f7b6336bc
#
_cell.length_a   1.000
_cell.length_b   1.000
_cell.length_c   1.000
_cell.angle_alpha   90.00
_cell.angle_beta   90.00
_cell.angle_gamma   90.00
#
_symmetry.space_group_name_H-M   'P 1'
#
loop_
_entity.id
_entity.type
_entity.pdbx_description
1 polymer ?
#
loop_
_entity_poly.entity_id
_entity_poly.type
_entity_poly.pdbx_seq_one_letter_code
_entity_poly.pdbx_strand_id
1 'polypeptide(L)'
;MARRKRRKFNPEFKAEAVRLARLGDRSIEQIATDLDLTESSLRNWVRQAGVDAGEAPNAADALTSAEKSELSELRREVKKLRQERDILKAAATYFAKESE
;
A
#
# COMPACT_ATOMS: atom_id res chain seq x y z
N MET A 1 -2.65 -28.61 3.26
CA MET A 1 -3.59 -27.51 3.48
C MET A 1 -3.44 -26.47 2.40
N ALA A 2 -4.53 -26.15 1.73
CA ALA A 2 -4.51 -25.09 0.74
C ALA A 2 -4.28 -23.75 1.45
N ARG A 3 -3.29 -22.99 0.99
CA ARG A 3 -3.10 -21.61 1.47
C ARG A 3 -4.33 -20.79 1.07
N ARG A 4 -4.86 -20.01 2.01
CA ARG A 4 -5.87 -19.01 1.67
C ARG A 4 -5.27 -18.07 0.62
N LYS A 5 -5.97 -17.91 -0.50
CA LYS A 5 -5.60 -16.89 -1.48
C LYS A 5 -5.67 -15.53 -0.81
N ARG A 6 -4.68 -14.68 -1.07
CA ARG A 6 -4.74 -13.29 -0.62
C ARG A 6 -6.00 -12.65 -1.19
N ARG A 7 -6.89 -12.25 -0.30
CA ARG A 7 -8.08 -11.52 -0.71
C ARG A 7 -7.69 -10.09 -1.02
N LYS A 8 -8.14 -9.61 -2.17
CA LYS A 8 -8.05 -8.19 -2.50
C LYS A 8 -9.37 -7.55 -2.10
N PHE A 9 -9.27 -6.49 -1.33
CA PHE A 9 -10.45 -5.75 -0.88
C PHE A 9 -10.50 -4.43 -1.60
N ASN A 10 -11.69 -4.06 -2.10
CA ASN A 10 -11.84 -2.75 -2.73
C ASN A 10 -11.89 -1.65 -1.66
N PRO A 11 -11.60 -0.39 -2.02
CA PRO A 11 -11.61 0.72 -1.06
C PRO A 11 -12.96 0.95 -0.38
N GLU A 12 -14.06 0.67 -1.08
CA GLU A 12 -15.41 0.84 -0.54
C GLU A 12 -15.67 -0.15 0.58
N PHE A 13 -15.26 -1.40 0.40
CA PHE A 13 -15.39 -2.43 1.43
C PHE A 13 -14.58 -2.05 2.69
N LYS A 14 -13.34 -1.60 2.50
CA LYS A 14 -12.48 -1.18 3.61
C LYS A 14 -13.10 0.00 4.38
N ALA A 15 -13.62 0.98 3.65
CA ALA A 15 -14.27 2.15 4.25
C ALA A 15 -15.48 1.75 5.08
N GLU A 16 -16.29 0.83 4.59
CA GLU A 16 -17.46 0.34 5.31
C GLU A 16 -17.07 -0.44 6.56
N ALA A 17 -16.03 -1.28 6.47
CA ALA A 17 -15.52 -2.02 7.62
C ALA A 17 -15.01 -1.08 8.72
N VAL A 18 -14.29 -0.04 8.32
CA VAL A 18 -13.80 1.00 9.26
C VAL A 18 -14.97 1.74 9.89
N ARG A 19 -15.97 2.08 9.11
CA ARG A 19 -17.17 2.77 9.60
C ARG A 19 -17.86 1.93 10.69
N LEU A 20 -18.03 0.64 10.45
CA LEU A 20 -18.64 -0.28 11.41
C LEU A 20 -17.80 -0.37 12.70
N ALA A 21 -16.48 -0.43 12.55
CA ALA A 21 -15.59 -0.47 13.71
C ALA A 21 -15.67 0.80 14.55
N ARG A 22 -15.85 1.95 13.92
CA ARG A 22 -15.94 3.24 14.62
C ARG A 22 -17.28 3.49 15.32
N LEU A 23 -18.33 2.80 14.88
CA LEU A 23 -19.66 2.92 15.53
C LEU A 23 -19.65 2.44 16.98
N GLY A 24 -18.74 1.52 17.31
CA GLY A 24 -18.59 1.07 18.70
C GLY A 24 -19.66 0.09 19.19
N ASP A 25 -20.61 -0.31 18.35
CA ASP A 25 -21.67 -1.24 18.73
C ASP A 25 -21.15 -2.65 18.93
N ARG A 26 -20.04 -2.99 18.29
CA ARG A 26 -19.40 -4.29 18.36
C ARG A 26 -17.89 -4.12 18.51
N SER A 27 -17.23 -5.10 19.10
CA SER A 27 -15.77 -5.10 19.18
C SER A 27 -15.17 -5.28 17.79
N ILE A 28 -13.93 -4.84 17.61
CA ILE A 28 -13.18 -5.03 16.37
C ILE A 28 -13.07 -6.52 16.03
N GLU A 29 -12.84 -7.34 17.06
CA GLU A 29 -12.77 -8.79 16.92
C GLU A 29 -14.08 -9.37 16.34
N GLN A 30 -15.21 -8.93 16.85
CA GLN A 30 -16.53 -9.39 16.39
C GLN A 30 -16.79 -8.97 14.95
N ILE A 31 -16.49 -7.72 14.61
CA ILE A 31 -16.67 -7.20 13.24
C ILE A 31 -15.76 -7.94 12.26
N ALA A 32 -14.51 -8.19 12.65
CA ALA A 32 -13.58 -8.94 11.83
C ALA A 32 -14.12 -10.35 11.54
N THR A 33 -14.64 -11.02 12.56
CA THR A 33 -15.26 -12.34 12.42
C THR A 33 -16.45 -12.29 11.47
N ASP A 34 -17.33 -11.32 11.65
CA ASP A 34 -18.55 -11.16 10.85
C ASP A 34 -18.23 -10.91 9.37
N LEU A 35 -17.14 -10.21 9.09
CA LEU A 35 -16.71 -9.87 7.73
C LEU A 35 -15.68 -10.83 7.16
N ASP A 36 -15.37 -11.90 7.89
CA ASP A 36 -14.35 -12.89 7.50
C ASP A 36 -12.99 -12.22 7.27
N LEU A 37 -12.60 -11.35 8.19
CA LEU A 37 -11.33 -10.66 8.20
C LEU A 37 -10.51 -11.08 9.41
N THR A 38 -9.19 -10.89 9.32
CA THR A 38 -8.35 -10.99 10.50
C THR A 38 -8.50 -9.71 11.34
N GLU A 39 -8.41 -9.84 12.64
CA GLU A 39 -8.43 -8.70 13.55
C GLU A 39 -7.32 -7.70 13.22
N SER A 40 -6.13 -8.21 12.90
CA SER A 40 -4.97 -7.41 12.51
C SER A 40 -5.25 -6.55 11.29
N SER A 41 -5.88 -7.13 10.26
CA SER A 41 -6.23 -6.38 9.05
C SER A 41 -7.17 -5.25 9.35
N LEU A 42 -8.23 -5.52 10.12
CA LEU A 42 -9.21 -4.50 10.46
C LEU A 42 -8.59 -3.39 11.33
N ARG A 43 -7.77 -3.74 12.32
CA ARG A 43 -7.07 -2.75 13.14
C ARG A 43 -6.14 -1.87 12.30
N ASN A 44 -5.45 -2.46 11.33
CA ASN A 44 -4.58 -1.70 10.42
C ASN A 44 -5.39 -0.72 9.57
N TRP A 45 -6.55 -1.13 9.08
CA TRP A 45 -7.41 -0.26 8.27
C TRP A 45 -7.96 0.91 9.10
N VAL A 46 -8.37 0.64 10.33
CA VAL A 46 -8.86 1.69 11.24
C VAL A 46 -7.75 2.70 11.54
N ARG A 47 -6.55 2.20 11.82
CA ARG A 47 -5.40 3.07 12.08
C ARG A 47 -5.04 3.91 10.86
N GLN A 48 -5.00 3.30 9.66
CA GLN A 48 -4.68 4.03 8.44
C GLN A 48 -5.75 5.07 8.12
N ALA A 49 -7.03 4.77 8.34
CA ALA A 49 -8.10 5.73 8.17
C ALA A 49 -7.93 6.94 9.10
N GLY A 50 -7.48 6.69 10.33
CA GLY A 50 -7.17 7.77 11.27
C GLY A 50 -6.02 8.65 10.80
N VAL A 51 -4.98 8.04 10.22
CA VAL A 51 -3.84 8.78 9.64
C VAL A 51 -4.32 9.62 8.45
N ASP A 52 -5.09 9.02 7.56
CA ASP A 52 -5.59 9.69 6.36
C ASP A 52 -6.50 10.88 6.70
N ALA A 53 -7.22 10.78 7.80
CA ALA A 53 -8.09 11.86 8.30
C ALA A 53 -7.35 12.89 9.18
N GLY A 54 -6.06 12.66 9.47
CA GLY A 54 -5.28 13.53 10.34
C GLY A 54 -5.64 13.41 11.82
N GLU A 55 -6.32 12.36 12.22
CA GLU A 55 -6.82 12.16 13.61
C GLU A 55 -5.84 11.41 14.50
N ALA A 56 -4.91 10.65 13.90
CA ALA A 56 -3.96 9.84 14.66
C ALA A 56 -2.96 10.75 15.40
N PRO A 57 -2.51 10.37 16.61
CA PRO A 57 -1.54 11.17 17.37
C PRO A 57 -0.24 11.46 16.60
N ASN A 58 0.16 10.56 15.72
CA ASN A 58 1.38 10.69 14.91
C ASN A 58 1.06 10.92 13.43
N ALA A 59 -0.08 11.51 13.12
CA ALA A 59 -0.53 11.73 11.74
C ALA A 59 0.48 12.54 10.93
N ALA A 60 1.17 13.49 11.56
CA ALA A 60 2.17 14.31 10.89
C ALA A 60 3.40 13.50 10.44
N ASP A 61 3.72 12.42 11.17
CA ASP A 61 4.89 11.57 10.90
C ASP A 61 4.55 10.34 10.08
N ALA A 62 3.26 10.00 9.95
CA ALA A 62 2.80 8.83 9.23
C ALA A 62 2.36 9.19 7.82
N LEU A 63 2.67 8.32 6.87
CA LEU A 63 2.27 8.51 5.49
C LEU A 63 0.78 8.15 5.32
N THR A 64 0.04 9.01 4.63
CA THR A 64 -1.33 8.71 4.22
C THR A 64 -1.31 7.62 3.15
N SER A 65 -2.48 7.04 2.87
CA SER A 65 -2.63 6.05 1.78
C SER A 65 -2.25 6.64 0.44
N ALA A 66 -2.60 7.89 0.18
CA ALA A 66 -2.25 8.60 -1.05
C ALA A 66 -0.74 8.77 -1.18
N GLU A 67 -0.08 9.17 -0.09
CA GLU A 67 1.37 9.33 -0.07
C GLU A 67 2.11 8.01 -0.25
N LYS A 68 1.62 6.93 0.35
CA LYS A 68 2.19 5.58 0.17
C LYS A 68 2.08 5.13 -1.28
N SER A 69 0.95 5.39 -1.91
CA SER A 69 0.72 5.06 -3.32
C SER A 69 1.66 5.85 -4.23
N GLU A 70 1.80 7.15 -4.00
CA GLU A 70 2.72 8.01 -4.73
C GLU A 70 4.16 7.54 -4.59
N LEU A 71 4.58 7.21 -3.36
CA LEU A 71 5.91 6.70 -3.10
C LEU A 71 6.19 5.40 -3.85
N SER A 72 5.21 4.49 -3.87
CA SER A 72 5.30 3.24 -4.61
C SER A 72 5.47 3.47 -6.11
N GLU A 73 4.69 4.39 -6.68
CA GLU A 73 4.79 4.75 -8.10
C GLU A 73 6.15 5.36 -8.43
N LEU A 74 6.63 6.28 -7.59
CA LEU A 74 7.93 6.92 -7.79
C LEU A 74 9.08 5.91 -7.72
N ARG A 75 8.99 4.94 -6.83
CA ARG A 75 9.99 3.87 -6.73
C ARG A 75 10.04 3.02 -8.00
N ARG A 76 8.88 2.69 -8.57
CA ARG A 76 8.80 1.94 -9.83
C ARG A 76 9.38 2.76 -10.97
N GLU A 77 9.07 4.05 -11.03
CA GLU A 77 9.59 4.96 -12.05
C GLU A 77 11.10 5.08 -11.96
N VAL A 78 11.65 5.26 -10.76
CA VAL A 78 13.10 5.33 -10.55
C VAL A 78 13.77 4.03 -11.02
N LYS A 79 13.19 2.88 -10.68
CA LYS A 79 13.72 1.58 -11.10
C LYS A 79 13.76 1.47 -12.63
N LYS A 80 12.67 1.85 -13.28
CA LYS A 80 12.56 1.85 -14.74
C LYS A 80 13.61 2.76 -15.37
N LEU A 81 13.74 3.99 -14.87
CA LEU A 81 14.71 4.95 -15.40
C LEU A 81 16.15 4.48 -15.21
N ARG A 82 16.46 3.85 -14.08
CA ARG A 82 17.78 3.26 -13.86
C ARG A 82 18.08 2.14 -14.85
N GLN A 83 17.11 1.30 -15.15
CA GLN A 83 17.27 0.23 -16.14
C GLN A 83 17.49 0.82 -17.54
N GLU A 84 16.72 1.83 -17.92
CA GLU A 84 16.89 2.52 -19.21
C GLU A 84 18.25 3.15 -19.32
N ARG A 85 18.72 3.82 -18.25
CA ARG A 85 20.06 4.40 -18.19
C ARG A 85 21.13 3.34 -18.39
N ASP A 86 21.01 2.20 -17.72
CA ASP A 86 22.02 1.13 -17.81
C ASP A 86 22.06 0.51 -19.21
N ILE A 87 20.90 0.34 -19.85
CA ILE A 87 20.81 -0.13 -21.24
C ILE A 87 21.48 0.86 -22.19
N LEU A 88 21.21 2.15 -22.02
CA LEU A 88 21.81 3.19 -22.85
C LEU A 88 23.34 3.27 -22.67
N LYS A 89 23.81 3.11 -21.42
CA LYS A 89 25.25 3.04 -21.15
C LYS A 89 25.91 1.86 -21.85
N ALA A 90 25.28 0.68 -21.76
CA ALA A 90 25.79 -0.52 -22.41
C ALA A 90 25.83 -0.35 -23.93
N ALA A 91 24.78 0.23 -24.53
CA ALA A 91 24.73 0.50 -25.95
C ALA A 91 25.80 1.50 -26.37
N ALA A 92 25.98 2.58 -25.61
CA ALA A 92 27.01 3.58 -25.89
C ALA A 92 28.41 2.97 -25.84
N THR A 93 28.69 2.12 -24.86
CA THR A 93 29.96 1.42 -24.73
C THR A 93 30.20 0.50 -25.95
N TYR A 94 29.17 -0.25 -26.35
CA TYR A 94 29.23 -1.13 -27.50
C TYR A 94 29.56 -0.36 -28.80
N PHE A 95 28.82 0.73 -29.04
CA PHE A 95 29.06 1.56 -30.23
C PHE A 95 30.46 2.23 -30.23
N ALA A 96 30.93 2.65 -29.05
CA ALA A 96 32.27 3.21 -28.93
C ALA A 96 33.35 2.19 -29.34
N LYS A 97 33.21 0.93 -28.95
CA LYS A 97 34.11 -0.15 -29.30
C LYS A 97 34.08 -0.45 -30.82
N GLU A 98 32.89 -0.43 -31.43
CA GLU A 98 32.72 -0.67 -32.84
C GLU A 98 33.36 0.44 -33.70
N SER A 99 33.47 1.65 -33.14
CA SER A 99 34.05 2.81 -33.85
C SER A 99 35.58 2.85 -33.86
N GLU A 100 36.24 1.98 -33.08
CA GLU A 100 37.70 1.89 -33.03
C GLU A 100 38.31 1.16 -34.22
#